data_8fa07c00e1b01a2a88f127461fd7c2fd
#
_entry.id   8fa07c00e1b01a2a88f127461fd7c2fd
#
_cell.length_a   1.000
_cell.length_b   1.000
_cell.length_c   1.000
_cell.angle_alpha   90.00
_cell.angle_beta   90.00
_cell.angle_gamma   90.00
#
_symmetry.space_group_name_H-M   'P 1'
#
loop_
_entity.id
_entity.type
_entity.pdbx_description
1 polymer ?
#
loop_
_entity_poly.entity_id
_entity_poly.type
_entity_poly.pdbx_seq_one_letter_code
_entity_poly.pdbx_strand_id
1 'polypeptide(L)'
;MRMLLAVLVAATALPVALAGAAVSANVVVDLNPALGELPEGVAVDKRGDVFFSVSPLGQVRKLGRDGSVSLLAQVVPPGSGNGPIGMAVDAPGNVYVATATLDPATSGVYKIARDGSFARLPGTGAITFPNGIALDKNGNVYVTDTVGGAVWRVPAGGGAAAKWFESPLLLGDGSFNFGFPLGANGIAYRQNELVVGNTEKARLVRIPIHPDGSAGSASILAEGLALLAVDGLTFDVHGNVWACVIAQSTIVSVSPSGAITTIATAADGLDWASSLAFGKNTDLWVVNFAIGPPGGPGPAVLLLDAGVKGQPLP
;
A
#
# COMPACT_ATOMS: atom_id res chain seq x y z
N MET A 1 -19.26 -10.06 13.97
CA MET A 1 -19.51 -9.04 15.00
C MET A 1 -18.96 -7.72 14.45
N ARG A 2 -19.86 -6.86 13.92
CA ARG A 2 -19.45 -5.60 13.28
C ARG A 2 -19.11 -4.59 14.38
N MET A 3 -17.83 -4.28 14.59
CA MET A 3 -17.44 -3.13 15.40
C MET A 3 -17.37 -1.90 14.48
N LEU A 4 -18.35 -1.01 14.63
CA LEU A 4 -18.34 0.32 14.02
C LEU A 4 -17.24 1.16 14.70
N LEU A 5 -16.22 1.53 13.93
CA LEU A 5 -15.24 2.54 14.34
C LEU A 5 -15.85 3.92 14.01
N ALA A 6 -16.47 4.57 14.98
CA ALA A 6 -16.85 5.97 14.88
C ALA A 6 -15.68 6.84 15.35
N VAL A 7 -14.74 7.16 14.45
CA VAL A 7 -13.78 8.24 14.68
C VAL A 7 -14.44 9.54 14.23
N LEU A 8 -15.00 10.27 15.19
CA LEU A 8 -15.53 11.62 14.96
C LEU A 8 -14.35 12.61 14.94
N VAL A 9 -13.73 12.83 13.77
CA VAL A 9 -12.78 13.92 13.56
C VAL A 9 -13.57 15.11 13.06
N ALA A 10 -13.86 16.07 13.94
CA ALA A 10 -14.35 17.38 13.53
C ALA A 10 -13.19 18.16 12.89
N ALA A 11 -13.06 18.04 11.58
CA ALA A 11 -12.09 18.82 10.82
C ALA A 11 -12.70 20.19 10.49
N THR A 12 -12.18 21.24 11.11
CA THR A 12 -12.37 22.61 10.60
C THR A 12 -11.50 22.77 9.36
N ALA A 13 -12.09 22.66 8.19
CA ALA A 13 -11.41 22.88 6.92
C ALA A 13 -11.12 24.38 6.74
N LEU A 14 -9.85 24.72 6.72
CA LEU A 14 -9.41 25.97 6.10
C LEU A 14 -9.27 25.74 4.60
N PRO A 15 -9.86 26.59 3.73
CA PRO A 15 -9.75 26.39 2.30
C PRO A 15 -8.37 26.82 1.82
N VAL A 16 -7.54 25.89 1.38
CA VAL A 16 -6.41 26.18 0.50
C VAL A 16 -6.86 25.92 -0.92
N ALA A 17 -7.22 27.01 -1.61
CA ALA A 17 -7.49 26.95 -3.03
C ALA A 17 -6.17 26.84 -3.80
N LEU A 18 -5.92 25.69 -4.40
CA LEU A 18 -5.05 25.56 -5.55
C LEU A 18 -5.88 24.93 -6.66
N ALA A 19 -6.17 25.74 -7.70
CA ALA A 19 -6.84 25.27 -8.91
C ALA A 19 -5.84 24.41 -9.71
N GLY A 20 -5.65 23.16 -9.30
CA GLY A 20 -5.23 22.10 -10.18
C GLY A 20 -6.44 21.62 -10.97
N ALA A 21 -6.25 21.16 -12.22
CA ALA A 21 -7.30 20.51 -12.97
C ALA A 21 -7.90 19.40 -12.06
N ALA A 22 -9.25 19.35 -11.99
CA ALA A 22 -9.94 18.36 -11.19
C ALA A 22 -9.49 16.95 -11.64
N VAL A 23 -8.85 16.23 -10.75
CA VAL A 23 -8.45 14.83 -10.97
C VAL A 23 -9.72 14.01 -10.72
N SER A 24 -10.35 13.51 -11.79
CA SER A 24 -11.51 12.63 -11.66
C SER A 24 -11.07 11.17 -11.73
N ALA A 25 -11.48 10.38 -10.76
CA ALA A 25 -11.23 8.94 -10.78
C ALA A 25 -12.26 8.24 -11.67
N ASN A 26 -11.76 7.44 -12.63
CA ASN A 26 -12.61 6.58 -13.45
C ASN A 26 -12.67 5.18 -12.84
N VAL A 27 -13.86 4.68 -12.56
CA VAL A 27 -14.06 3.27 -12.14
C VAL A 27 -13.76 2.36 -13.33
N VAL A 28 -12.75 1.50 -13.19
CA VAL A 28 -12.37 0.52 -14.23
C VAL A 28 -12.90 -0.86 -13.87
N VAL A 29 -12.88 -1.22 -12.58
CA VAL A 29 -13.49 -2.45 -12.07
C VAL A 29 -14.38 -2.07 -10.89
N ASP A 30 -15.67 -2.32 -11.04
CA ASP A 30 -16.63 -2.22 -9.95
C ASP A 30 -16.69 -3.56 -9.21
N LEU A 31 -16.64 -3.53 -7.88
CA LEU A 31 -16.56 -4.71 -7.03
C LEU A 31 -17.75 -4.78 -6.07
N ASN A 32 -18.19 -5.99 -5.75
CA ASN A 32 -19.38 -6.20 -4.95
C ASN A 32 -19.05 -6.50 -3.47
N PRO A 33 -19.24 -5.56 -2.54
CA PRO A 33 -18.95 -5.78 -1.13
C PRO A 33 -19.81 -6.87 -0.49
N ALA A 34 -21.01 -7.16 -1.01
CA ALA A 34 -21.84 -8.23 -0.51
C ALA A 34 -21.26 -9.62 -0.79
N LEU A 35 -20.36 -9.73 -1.78
CA LEU A 35 -19.60 -10.93 -2.10
C LEU A 35 -18.22 -10.96 -1.42
N GLY A 36 -17.90 -9.99 -0.57
CA GLY A 36 -16.59 -9.85 0.06
C GLY A 36 -15.51 -9.31 -0.89
N GLU A 37 -15.88 -8.72 -2.01
CA GLU A 37 -14.93 -8.17 -2.98
C GLU A 37 -14.41 -6.80 -2.54
N LEU A 38 -13.52 -6.80 -1.55
CA LEU A 38 -12.88 -5.61 -1.00
C LEU A 38 -11.39 -5.60 -1.41
N PRO A 39 -10.99 -4.75 -2.38
CA PRO A 39 -9.61 -4.67 -2.83
C PRO A 39 -8.78 -3.84 -1.85
N GLU A 40 -7.56 -4.26 -1.55
CA GLU A 40 -6.71 -3.51 -0.60
C GLU A 40 -5.38 -3.07 -1.23
N GLY A 41 -4.67 -3.95 -1.96
CA GLY A 41 -3.42 -3.66 -2.63
C GLY A 41 -3.55 -3.57 -4.14
N VAL A 42 -2.70 -2.77 -4.77
CA VAL A 42 -2.58 -2.68 -6.22
C VAL A 42 -1.12 -2.61 -6.65
N ALA A 43 -0.79 -3.25 -7.77
CA ALA A 43 0.52 -3.15 -8.42
C ALA A 43 0.37 -3.21 -9.94
N VAL A 44 1.28 -2.60 -10.69
CA VAL A 44 1.23 -2.54 -12.16
C VAL A 44 2.56 -3.01 -12.74
N ASP A 45 2.54 -3.94 -13.69
CA ASP A 45 3.75 -4.41 -14.35
C ASP A 45 4.18 -3.53 -15.54
N LYS A 46 5.39 -3.76 -16.05
CA LYS A 46 5.94 -3.02 -17.22
C LYS A 46 5.10 -3.16 -18.49
N ARG A 47 4.25 -4.19 -18.58
CA ARG A 47 3.34 -4.40 -19.73
C ARG A 47 2.07 -3.59 -19.58
N GLY A 48 1.74 -3.13 -18.37
CA GLY A 48 0.53 -2.41 -18.00
C GLY A 48 -0.61 -3.36 -17.58
N ASP A 49 -0.29 -4.60 -17.22
CA ASP A 49 -1.22 -5.47 -16.50
C ASP A 49 -1.32 -4.97 -15.06
N VAL A 50 -2.53 -4.87 -14.53
CA VAL A 50 -2.80 -4.41 -13.17
C VAL A 50 -3.17 -5.60 -12.30
N PHE A 51 -2.55 -5.69 -11.14
CA PHE A 51 -2.83 -6.73 -10.15
C PHE A 51 -3.41 -6.07 -8.92
N PHE A 52 -4.44 -6.69 -8.35
CA PHE A 52 -5.05 -6.20 -7.10
C PHE A 52 -5.41 -7.36 -6.18
N SER A 53 -5.24 -7.14 -4.88
CA SER A 53 -5.65 -8.10 -3.87
C SER A 53 -7.15 -7.94 -3.58
N VAL A 54 -7.82 -9.04 -3.26
CA VAL A 54 -9.19 -9.04 -2.74
C VAL A 54 -9.14 -9.73 -1.38
N SER A 55 -8.90 -8.90 -0.35
CA SER A 55 -8.49 -9.32 0.97
C SER A 55 -9.38 -10.36 1.63
N PRO A 56 -10.68 -10.16 1.79
CA PRO A 56 -11.53 -11.14 2.48
C PRO A 56 -11.67 -12.47 1.74
N LEU A 57 -11.45 -12.46 0.42
CA LEU A 57 -11.52 -13.65 -0.40
C LEU A 57 -10.19 -14.41 -0.49
N GLY A 58 -9.11 -13.84 0.04
CA GLY A 58 -7.78 -14.46 -0.02
C GLY A 58 -7.19 -14.51 -1.45
N GLN A 59 -7.64 -13.63 -2.36
CA GLN A 59 -7.34 -13.66 -3.78
C GLN A 59 -6.39 -12.55 -4.22
N VAL A 60 -5.59 -12.87 -5.24
CA VAL A 60 -4.95 -11.88 -6.11
C VAL A 60 -5.57 -12.02 -7.50
N ARG A 61 -6.09 -10.92 -8.02
CA ARG A 61 -6.69 -10.86 -9.35
C ARG A 61 -5.84 -10.02 -10.29
N LYS A 62 -6.01 -10.27 -11.58
CA LYS A 62 -5.37 -9.55 -12.68
C LYS A 62 -6.44 -8.88 -13.54
N LEU A 63 -6.27 -7.57 -13.77
CA LEU A 63 -6.96 -6.82 -14.81
C LEU A 63 -6.03 -6.75 -16.03
N GLY A 64 -6.41 -7.40 -17.10
CA GLY A 64 -5.71 -7.37 -18.37
C GLY A 64 -5.93 -6.06 -19.11
N ARG A 65 -5.07 -5.75 -20.07
CA ARG A 65 -5.18 -4.55 -20.92
C ARG A 65 -6.42 -4.56 -21.83
N ASP A 66 -7.05 -5.70 -21.99
CA ASP A 66 -8.33 -5.87 -22.70
C ASP A 66 -9.55 -5.60 -21.80
N GLY A 67 -9.31 -5.21 -20.54
CA GLY A 67 -10.34 -4.95 -19.53
C GLY A 67 -10.86 -6.22 -18.85
N SER A 68 -10.37 -7.41 -19.19
CA SER A 68 -10.79 -8.65 -18.54
C SER A 68 -10.19 -8.78 -17.14
N VAL A 69 -11.01 -9.22 -16.17
CA VAL A 69 -10.56 -9.57 -14.82
C VAL A 69 -10.51 -11.07 -14.66
N SER A 70 -9.37 -11.59 -14.19
CA SER A 70 -9.16 -13.01 -13.93
C SER A 70 -8.53 -13.26 -12.57
N LEU A 71 -8.79 -14.43 -11.97
CA LEU A 71 -8.07 -14.88 -10.79
C LEU A 71 -6.63 -15.23 -11.19
N LEU A 72 -5.64 -14.59 -10.53
CA LEU A 72 -4.24 -14.96 -10.68
C LEU A 72 -3.87 -16.07 -9.70
N ALA A 73 -4.23 -15.90 -8.41
CA ALA A 73 -3.95 -16.88 -7.37
C ALA A 73 -4.95 -16.80 -6.21
N GLN A 74 -5.28 -17.96 -5.64
CA GLN A 74 -5.95 -18.10 -4.34
C GLN A 74 -4.85 -18.33 -3.28
N VAL A 75 -4.37 -17.25 -2.66
CA VAL A 75 -3.19 -17.29 -1.77
C VAL A 75 -3.50 -17.98 -0.45
N VAL A 76 -4.67 -17.65 0.12
CA VAL A 76 -5.20 -18.26 1.36
C VAL A 76 -6.71 -18.48 1.21
N PRO A 77 -7.32 -19.38 2.01
CA PRO A 77 -8.77 -19.56 2.00
C PRO A 77 -9.52 -18.26 2.33
N PRO A 78 -10.74 -18.07 1.81
CA PRO A 78 -11.60 -16.96 2.19
C PRO A 78 -11.82 -16.87 3.71
N GLY A 79 -11.82 -15.66 4.26
CA GLY A 79 -12.01 -15.43 5.70
C GLY A 79 -10.77 -15.66 6.55
N SER A 80 -9.60 -15.85 5.94
CA SER A 80 -8.32 -16.00 6.65
C SER A 80 -7.77 -14.64 7.11
N GLY A 81 -8.31 -14.09 8.18
CA GLY A 81 -7.91 -12.79 8.73
C GLY A 81 -8.11 -11.64 7.73
N ASN A 82 -7.13 -10.75 7.61
CA ASN A 82 -7.15 -9.68 6.61
C ASN A 82 -6.72 -10.15 5.21
N GLY A 83 -6.22 -11.37 5.06
CA GLY A 83 -5.84 -11.94 3.77
C GLY A 83 -4.69 -11.21 3.07
N PRO A 84 -4.65 -11.28 1.72
CA PRO A 84 -3.67 -10.56 0.91
C PRO A 84 -3.97 -9.05 0.89
N ILE A 85 -2.96 -8.24 1.18
CA ILE A 85 -3.04 -6.78 1.27
C ILE A 85 -1.97 -6.13 0.39
N GLY A 86 -0.98 -5.44 0.91
CA GLY A 86 0.01 -4.70 0.14
C GLY A 86 0.74 -5.52 -0.92
N MET A 87 1.03 -4.91 -2.06
CA MET A 87 1.56 -5.58 -3.24
C MET A 87 2.73 -4.84 -3.89
N ALA A 88 3.60 -5.61 -4.55
CA ALA A 88 4.61 -5.10 -5.47
C ALA A 88 4.80 -6.07 -6.65
N VAL A 89 5.40 -5.58 -7.74
CA VAL A 89 5.72 -6.40 -8.91
C VAL A 89 7.17 -6.21 -9.31
N ASP A 90 7.89 -7.30 -9.64
CA ASP A 90 9.26 -7.23 -10.12
C ASP A 90 9.35 -7.01 -11.63
N ALA A 91 10.55 -6.69 -12.13
CA ALA A 91 10.78 -6.48 -13.56
C ALA A 91 10.41 -7.67 -14.46
N PRO A 92 10.61 -8.94 -14.05
CA PRO A 92 10.08 -10.12 -14.76
C PRO A 92 8.56 -10.22 -14.74
N GLY A 93 7.86 -9.56 -13.80
CA GLY A 93 6.39 -9.55 -13.66
C GLY A 93 5.88 -10.60 -12.69
N ASN A 94 6.69 -11.03 -11.73
CA ASN A 94 6.18 -11.76 -10.58
C ASN A 94 5.55 -10.77 -9.60
N VAL A 95 4.42 -11.17 -9.02
CA VAL A 95 3.71 -10.37 -8.02
C VAL A 95 4.12 -10.84 -6.63
N TYR A 96 4.45 -9.89 -5.77
CA TYR A 96 4.67 -10.12 -4.35
C TYR A 96 3.48 -9.56 -3.59
N VAL A 97 2.94 -10.34 -2.65
CA VAL A 97 1.79 -9.93 -1.85
C VAL A 97 2.03 -10.24 -0.37
N ALA A 98 1.86 -9.24 0.47
CA ALA A 98 1.81 -9.40 1.91
C ALA A 98 0.44 -9.97 2.29
N THR A 99 0.44 -10.96 3.15
CA THR A 99 -0.77 -11.67 3.57
C THR A 99 -0.82 -11.73 5.10
N ALA A 100 -1.75 -10.99 5.68
CA ALA A 100 -1.90 -10.82 7.12
C ALA A 100 -3.07 -11.65 7.65
N THR A 101 -2.84 -12.93 7.90
CA THR A 101 -3.88 -13.85 8.43
C THR A 101 -3.89 -13.91 9.95
N LEU A 102 -2.88 -13.34 10.63
CA LEU A 102 -2.61 -13.46 12.06
C LEU A 102 -2.25 -14.90 12.49
N ASP A 103 -2.22 -15.86 11.58
CA ASP A 103 -1.73 -17.22 11.79
C ASP A 103 -0.33 -17.34 11.14
N PRO A 104 0.75 -17.58 11.90
CA PRO A 104 2.10 -17.71 11.36
C PRO A 104 2.27 -18.81 10.31
N ALA A 105 1.36 -19.79 10.27
CA ALA A 105 1.39 -20.85 9.27
C ALA A 105 1.00 -20.35 7.86
N THR A 106 0.16 -19.32 7.78
CA THR A 106 -0.39 -18.77 6.53
C THR A 106 -0.08 -17.29 6.32
N SER A 107 0.29 -16.55 7.38
CA SER A 107 0.77 -15.17 7.28
C SER A 107 2.16 -15.11 6.65
N GLY A 108 2.47 -14.01 5.95
CA GLY A 108 3.78 -13.78 5.36
C GLY A 108 3.72 -13.12 3.99
N VAL A 109 4.79 -13.24 3.22
CA VAL A 109 4.86 -12.70 1.85
C VAL A 109 4.89 -13.86 0.86
N TYR A 110 4.02 -13.78 -0.13
CA TYR A 110 3.95 -14.76 -1.22
C TYR A 110 4.45 -14.13 -2.51
N LYS A 111 5.27 -14.89 -3.24
CA LYS A 111 5.66 -14.57 -4.61
C LYS A 111 4.82 -15.40 -5.55
N ILE A 112 4.13 -14.75 -6.48
CA ILE A 112 3.22 -15.34 -7.45
C ILE A 112 3.85 -15.14 -8.84
N ALA A 113 4.08 -16.24 -9.55
CA ALA A 113 4.55 -16.19 -10.92
C ALA A 113 3.43 -15.81 -11.89
N ARG A 114 3.77 -15.51 -13.14
CA ARG A 114 2.80 -15.10 -14.18
C ARG A 114 1.76 -16.17 -14.51
N ASP A 115 2.09 -17.44 -14.30
CA ASP A 115 1.19 -18.60 -14.52
C ASP A 115 0.27 -18.86 -13.31
N GLY A 116 0.36 -18.05 -12.26
CA GLY A 116 -0.41 -18.18 -11.04
C GLY A 116 0.19 -19.12 -10.01
N SER A 117 1.27 -19.82 -10.31
CA SER A 117 1.98 -20.62 -9.31
C SER A 117 2.59 -19.72 -8.25
N PHE A 118 2.54 -20.11 -6.97
CA PHE A 118 3.03 -19.25 -5.90
C PHE A 118 3.68 -20.05 -4.78
N ALA A 119 4.54 -19.34 -4.03
CA ALA A 119 5.17 -19.86 -2.83
C ALA A 119 5.38 -18.74 -1.82
N ARG A 120 5.27 -19.08 -0.53
CA ARG A 120 5.62 -18.17 0.55
C ARG A 120 7.14 -18.01 0.63
N LEU A 121 7.61 -16.77 0.76
CA LEU A 121 9.03 -16.49 0.95
C LEU A 121 9.49 -16.98 2.34
N PRO A 122 10.67 -17.60 2.42
CA PRO A 122 11.19 -18.16 3.65
C PRO A 122 11.30 -17.11 4.77
N GLY A 123 10.94 -17.51 6.02
CA GLY A 123 11.06 -16.66 7.21
C GLY A 123 9.99 -15.57 7.35
N THR A 124 9.17 -15.29 6.33
CA THR A 124 8.18 -14.20 6.40
C THR A 124 7.00 -14.49 7.30
N GLY A 125 6.78 -15.76 7.72
CA GLY A 125 5.79 -16.11 8.74
C GLY A 125 6.11 -15.61 10.15
N ALA A 126 7.33 -15.08 10.37
CA ALA A 126 7.71 -14.43 11.62
C ALA A 126 7.30 -12.95 11.71
N ILE A 127 6.84 -12.35 10.61
CA ILE A 127 6.35 -10.97 10.58
C ILE A 127 4.97 -10.96 11.23
N THR A 128 4.78 -10.11 12.25
CA THR A 128 3.54 -10.12 13.05
C THR A 128 2.34 -9.69 12.22
N PHE A 129 2.49 -8.61 11.43
CA PHE A 129 1.47 -8.12 10.52
C PHE A 129 2.15 -7.59 9.25
N PRO A 130 2.48 -8.48 8.29
CA PRO A 130 3.08 -8.05 7.02
C PRO A 130 2.08 -7.20 6.24
N ASN A 131 2.51 -6.02 5.77
CA ASN A 131 1.64 -5.06 5.09
C ASN A 131 2.26 -4.54 3.78
N GLY A 132 2.89 -3.37 3.78
CA GLY A 132 3.48 -2.80 2.59
C GLY A 132 4.70 -3.57 2.08
N ILE A 133 4.88 -3.59 0.76
CA ILE A 133 6.03 -4.23 0.10
C ILE A 133 6.72 -3.24 -0.83
N ALA A 134 8.05 -3.19 -0.76
CA ALA A 134 8.89 -2.52 -1.75
C ALA A 134 10.00 -3.44 -2.23
N LEU A 135 10.39 -3.29 -3.50
CA LEU A 135 11.53 -3.98 -4.10
C LEU A 135 12.64 -2.95 -4.35
N ASP A 136 13.89 -3.32 -4.08
CA ASP A 136 15.03 -2.51 -4.52
C ASP A 136 15.56 -2.96 -5.88
N LYS A 137 16.47 -2.18 -6.45
CA LYS A 137 17.10 -2.47 -7.75
C LYS A 137 17.90 -3.79 -7.80
N ASN A 138 18.25 -4.35 -6.64
CA ASN A 138 18.97 -5.61 -6.52
C ASN A 138 18.00 -6.79 -6.39
N GLY A 139 16.69 -6.53 -6.25
CA GLY A 139 15.64 -7.53 -6.05
C GLY A 139 15.46 -7.96 -4.59
N ASN A 140 16.01 -7.24 -3.61
CA ASN A 140 15.65 -7.45 -2.22
C ASN A 140 14.19 -7.01 -2.00
N VAL A 141 13.47 -7.78 -1.17
CA VAL A 141 12.07 -7.48 -0.81
C VAL A 141 12.05 -6.90 0.60
N TYR A 142 11.55 -5.69 0.73
CA TYR A 142 11.33 -5.03 2.02
C TYR A 142 9.84 -5.08 2.35
N VAL A 143 9.54 -5.43 3.60
CA VAL A 143 8.17 -5.64 4.08
C VAL A 143 7.98 -4.92 5.40
N THR A 144 6.93 -4.14 5.54
CA THR A 144 6.58 -3.53 6.82
C THR A 144 5.91 -4.54 7.74
N ASP A 145 6.23 -4.46 9.03
CA ASP A 145 5.51 -5.12 10.12
C ASP A 145 4.72 -4.06 10.87
N THR A 146 3.42 -3.96 10.58
CA THR A 146 2.56 -2.91 11.13
C THR A 146 2.50 -2.91 12.65
N VAL A 147 2.40 -4.08 13.24
CA VAL A 147 2.33 -4.25 14.70
C VAL A 147 3.72 -4.16 15.34
N GLY A 148 4.71 -4.76 14.70
CA GLY A 148 6.09 -4.79 15.20
C GLY A 148 6.85 -3.47 15.04
N GLY A 149 6.33 -2.49 14.29
CA GLY A 149 7.01 -1.22 14.02
C GLY A 149 8.38 -1.41 13.36
N ALA A 150 8.45 -2.30 12.39
CA ALA A 150 9.71 -2.72 11.78
C ALA A 150 9.61 -2.84 10.26
N VAL A 151 10.77 -2.91 9.61
CA VAL A 151 10.91 -3.34 8.22
C VAL A 151 11.73 -4.64 8.21
N TRP A 152 11.20 -5.65 7.55
CA TRP A 152 11.87 -6.92 7.30
C TRP A 152 12.44 -6.94 5.88
N ARG A 153 13.52 -7.68 5.66
CA ARG A 153 14.14 -7.86 4.34
C ARG A 153 14.28 -9.33 4.00
N VAL A 154 13.84 -9.71 2.80
CA VAL A 154 14.17 -10.97 2.16
C VAL A 154 15.27 -10.69 1.13
N PRO A 155 16.45 -11.32 1.21
CA PRO A 155 17.52 -11.10 0.26
C PRO A 155 17.16 -11.58 -1.15
N ALA A 156 17.59 -10.84 -2.19
CA ALA A 156 17.40 -11.19 -3.61
C ALA A 156 17.96 -12.55 -3.99
N GLY A 157 19.10 -12.94 -3.40
CA GLY A 157 19.74 -14.24 -3.61
C GLY A 157 19.05 -15.42 -2.95
N GLY A 158 17.90 -15.20 -2.32
CA GLY A 158 17.19 -16.19 -1.49
C GLY A 158 17.69 -16.17 -0.04
N GLY A 159 17.04 -16.97 0.79
CA GLY A 159 17.26 -17.01 2.23
C GLY A 159 16.04 -16.55 3.02
N ALA A 160 16.10 -16.69 4.35
CA ALA A 160 15.00 -16.31 5.22
C ALA A 160 14.92 -14.79 5.40
N ALA A 161 13.70 -14.29 5.54
CA ALA A 161 13.46 -12.92 5.97
C ALA A 161 14.13 -12.67 7.33
N ALA A 162 14.69 -11.49 7.50
CA ALA A 162 15.22 -11.00 8.75
C ALA A 162 14.72 -9.60 9.03
N LYS A 163 14.54 -9.27 10.32
CA LYS A 163 14.26 -7.91 10.73
C LYS A 163 15.45 -7.04 10.32
N TRP A 164 15.24 -6.11 9.39
CA TRP A 164 16.28 -5.27 8.81
C TRP A 164 16.41 -3.93 9.53
N PHE A 165 15.26 -3.40 10.00
CA PHE A 165 15.21 -2.13 10.69
C PHE A 165 14.02 -2.10 11.66
N GLU A 166 14.21 -1.52 12.83
CA GLU A 166 13.14 -1.21 13.78
C GLU A 166 13.38 0.15 14.44
N SER A 167 12.31 0.86 14.74
CA SER A 167 12.42 2.20 15.35
C SER A 167 11.13 2.60 16.03
N PRO A 168 11.18 3.36 17.15
CA PRO A 168 9.99 4.00 17.70
C PRO A 168 9.25 4.92 16.72
N LEU A 169 9.92 5.40 15.67
CA LEU A 169 9.27 6.17 14.62
C LEU A 169 8.26 5.34 13.80
N LEU A 170 8.41 4.02 13.79
CA LEU A 170 7.56 3.08 13.04
C LEU A 170 6.48 2.42 13.89
N LEU A 171 6.55 2.55 15.23
CA LEU A 171 5.54 1.98 16.12
C LEU A 171 4.26 2.83 16.12
N GLY A 172 3.11 2.15 16.07
CA GLY A 172 1.82 2.74 16.41
C GLY A 172 1.65 2.90 17.93
N ASP A 173 0.59 3.57 18.36
CA ASP A 173 0.27 3.76 19.78
C ASP A 173 -1.09 3.18 20.20
N GLY A 174 -1.78 2.51 19.27
CA GLY A 174 -3.10 1.94 19.52
C GLY A 174 -4.23 2.97 19.57
N SER A 175 -3.98 4.22 19.15
CA SER A 175 -4.97 5.30 19.23
C SER A 175 -6.23 5.05 18.39
N PHE A 176 -6.13 4.19 17.36
CA PHE A 176 -7.29 3.82 16.53
C PHE A 176 -8.16 2.72 17.15
N ASN A 177 -7.76 2.15 18.31
CA ASN A 177 -8.52 1.10 19.01
C ASN A 177 -8.84 -0.13 18.14
N PHE A 178 -7.94 -0.48 17.20
CA PHE A 178 -8.12 -1.60 16.26
C PHE A 178 -7.85 -2.98 16.92
N GLY A 179 -7.52 -2.99 18.20
CA GLY A 179 -7.13 -4.20 18.96
C GLY A 179 -5.63 -4.42 18.98
N PHE A 180 -4.88 -3.74 18.15
CA PHE A 180 -3.42 -3.69 18.11
C PHE A 180 -2.97 -2.35 17.48
N PRO A 181 -1.71 -1.90 17.72
CA PRO A 181 -1.22 -0.66 17.15
C PRO A 181 -1.04 -0.76 15.63
N LEU A 182 -1.38 0.31 14.92
CA LEU A 182 -1.18 0.44 13.47
C LEU A 182 -0.01 1.40 13.19
N GLY A 183 1.20 0.85 13.19
CA GLY A 183 2.43 1.60 12.93
C GLY A 183 2.84 1.61 11.46
N ALA A 184 3.98 0.97 11.16
CA ALA A 184 4.52 0.86 9.80
C ALA A 184 3.52 0.23 8.84
N ASN A 185 3.14 0.94 7.78
CA ASN A 185 2.16 0.50 6.80
C ASN A 185 2.76 0.56 5.38
N GLY A 186 2.33 1.45 4.52
CA GLY A 186 2.88 1.57 3.17
C GLY A 186 4.38 1.82 3.17
N ILE A 187 5.05 1.33 2.14
CA ILE A 187 6.49 1.47 1.95
C ILE A 187 6.81 1.67 0.47
N ALA A 188 7.73 2.56 0.16
CA ALA A 188 8.22 2.78 -1.19
C ALA A 188 9.75 2.88 -1.21
N TYR A 189 10.37 2.41 -2.30
CA TYR A 189 11.82 2.45 -2.51
C TYR A 189 12.20 3.43 -3.60
N ARG A 190 13.24 4.23 -3.36
CA ARG A 190 13.87 5.10 -4.37
C ARG A 190 15.34 5.35 -4.04
N GLN A 191 16.24 5.18 -5.02
CA GLN A 191 17.64 5.63 -4.95
C GLN A 191 18.39 5.27 -3.64
N ASN A 192 18.30 4.01 -3.19
CA ASN A 192 18.85 3.52 -1.92
C ASN A 192 18.22 4.17 -0.68
N GLU A 193 16.95 4.47 -0.73
CA GLU A 193 16.15 4.97 0.38
C GLU A 193 14.80 4.27 0.41
N LEU A 194 14.30 3.98 1.59
CA LEU A 194 12.91 3.61 1.84
C LEU A 194 12.18 4.78 2.47
N VAL A 195 10.93 4.97 2.09
CA VAL A 195 9.98 5.79 2.84
C VAL A 195 8.87 4.89 3.35
N VAL A 196 8.58 4.97 4.64
CA VAL A 196 7.57 4.17 5.34
C VAL A 196 6.53 5.09 5.96
N GLY A 197 5.26 4.80 5.73
CA GLY A 197 4.14 5.46 6.41
C GLY A 197 3.93 4.90 7.81
N ASN A 198 3.63 5.76 8.78
CA ASN A 198 3.13 5.35 10.09
C ASN A 198 1.69 5.83 10.22
N THR A 199 0.75 4.89 10.22
CA THR A 199 -0.70 5.13 10.15
C THR A 199 -1.22 5.96 11.31
N GLU A 200 -0.93 5.57 12.55
CA GLU A 200 -1.45 6.24 13.76
C GLU A 200 -0.69 7.52 14.10
N LYS A 201 0.59 7.60 13.74
CA LYS A 201 1.43 8.77 14.02
C LYS A 201 1.42 9.83 12.94
N ALA A 202 0.61 9.66 11.89
CA ALA A 202 0.44 10.64 10.82
C ALA A 202 1.76 11.13 10.23
N ARG A 203 2.69 10.22 9.90
CA ARG A 203 4.03 10.58 9.42
C ARG A 203 4.55 9.67 8.31
N LEU A 204 5.48 10.21 7.55
CA LEU A 204 6.37 9.48 6.65
C LEU A 204 7.77 9.45 7.23
N VAL A 205 8.37 8.28 7.30
CA VAL A 205 9.72 8.05 7.85
C VAL A 205 10.66 7.63 6.72
N ARG A 206 11.74 8.34 6.56
CA ARG A 206 12.82 8.08 5.59
C ARG A 206 13.88 7.22 6.23
N ILE A 207 14.31 6.14 5.54
CA ILE A 207 15.33 5.20 6.01
C ILE A 207 16.35 5.01 4.88
N PRO A 208 17.55 5.57 4.98
CA PRO A 208 18.62 5.34 4.00
C PRO A 208 19.09 3.89 4.00
N ILE A 209 19.52 3.39 2.84
CA ILE A 209 20.16 2.09 2.68
C ILE A 209 21.65 2.34 2.35
N HIS A 210 22.53 1.88 3.21
CA HIS A 210 23.98 1.99 2.98
C HIS A 210 24.45 1.09 1.82
N PRO A 211 25.63 1.35 1.25
CA PRO A 211 26.19 0.51 0.16
C PRO A 211 26.36 -0.97 0.52
N ASP A 212 26.54 -1.29 1.81
CA ASP A 212 26.60 -2.66 2.32
C ASP A 212 25.23 -3.30 2.53
N GLY A 213 24.15 -2.57 2.25
CA GLY A 213 22.77 -3.00 2.40
C GLY A 213 22.21 -2.87 3.83
N SER A 214 22.97 -2.32 4.77
CA SER A 214 22.46 -2.01 6.12
C SER A 214 21.57 -0.76 6.12
N ALA A 215 20.73 -0.62 7.16
CA ALA A 215 19.90 0.57 7.35
C ALA A 215 20.72 1.73 7.92
N GLY A 216 20.50 2.92 7.37
CA GLY A 216 20.98 4.17 7.95
C GLY A 216 20.05 4.71 9.04
N SER A 217 20.41 5.87 9.59
CA SER A 217 19.58 6.54 10.59
C SER A 217 18.28 7.06 9.99
N ALA A 218 17.14 6.64 10.57
CA ALA A 218 15.83 7.10 10.14
C ALA A 218 15.57 8.55 10.55
N SER A 219 14.80 9.25 9.73
CA SER A 219 14.32 10.61 9.98
C SER A 219 12.87 10.80 9.51
N ILE A 220 12.16 11.75 10.10
CA ILE A 220 10.83 12.11 9.65
C ILE A 220 10.96 12.93 8.35
N LEU A 221 10.33 12.47 7.26
CA LEU A 221 10.21 13.23 6.03
C LEU A 221 9.11 14.28 6.12
N ALA A 222 7.94 13.88 6.63
CA ALA A 222 6.79 14.74 6.85
C ALA A 222 5.93 14.19 7.99
N GLU A 223 5.25 15.07 8.72
CA GLU A 223 4.33 14.72 9.79
C GLU A 223 3.19 15.75 9.84
N GLY A 224 1.98 15.31 10.11
CA GLY A 224 0.82 16.18 10.25
C GLY A 224 -0.50 15.47 9.95
N LEU A 225 -1.62 16.11 10.36
CA LEU A 225 -2.96 15.53 10.25
C LEU A 225 -3.35 15.10 8.83
N ALA A 226 -2.79 15.74 7.80
CA ALA A 226 -3.01 15.34 6.40
C ALA A 226 -2.44 13.94 6.08
N LEU A 227 -1.63 13.35 6.97
CA LEU A 227 -1.10 11.99 6.87
C LEU A 227 -1.71 11.03 7.90
N LEU A 228 -2.70 11.48 8.69
CA LEU A 228 -3.35 10.61 9.69
C LEU A 228 -4.12 9.50 8.96
N ALA A 229 -3.81 8.26 9.26
CA ALA A 229 -4.25 7.06 8.55
C ALA A 229 -3.58 6.89 7.17
N VAL A 230 -2.32 7.31 7.02
CA VAL A 230 -1.53 7.02 5.82
C VAL A 230 -1.40 5.52 5.62
N ASP A 231 -1.59 5.09 4.36
CA ASP A 231 -1.62 3.70 3.94
C ASP A 231 -0.64 3.46 2.78
N GLY A 232 -1.05 3.00 1.61
CA GLY A 232 -0.18 2.68 0.48
C GLY A 232 0.64 3.87 -0.02
N LEU A 233 1.88 3.61 -0.42
CA LEU A 233 2.86 4.60 -0.89
C LEU A 233 3.44 4.24 -2.25
N THR A 234 3.74 5.25 -3.06
CA THR A 234 4.56 5.11 -4.28
C THR A 234 5.35 6.39 -4.55
N PHE A 235 6.36 6.33 -5.45
CA PHE A 235 7.13 7.49 -5.88
C PHE A 235 6.80 7.90 -7.30
N ASP A 236 6.80 9.22 -7.57
CA ASP A 236 6.88 9.75 -8.91
C ASP A 236 8.34 9.92 -9.39
N VAL A 237 8.53 10.30 -10.66
CA VAL A 237 9.86 10.51 -11.26
C VAL A 237 10.62 11.68 -10.63
N HIS A 238 9.94 12.63 -10.01
CA HIS A 238 10.54 13.80 -9.35
C HIS A 238 10.95 13.51 -7.90
N GLY A 239 10.55 12.33 -7.37
CA GLY A 239 10.85 11.91 -6.01
C GLY A 239 9.83 12.39 -4.98
N ASN A 240 8.67 12.85 -5.41
CA ASN A 240 7.57 13.03 -4.49
C ASN A 240 7.00 11.67 -4.10
N VAL A 241 6.66 11.50 -2.82
CA VAL A 241 5.93 10.35 -2.31
C VAL A 241 4.44 10.61 -2.49
N TRP A 242 3.76 9.75 -3.22
CA TRP A 242 2.31 9.75 -3.31
C TRP A 242 1.76 8.75 -2.31
N ALA A 243 0.75 9.16 -1.55
CA ALA A 243 0.23 8.37 -0.45
C ALA A 243 -1.30 8.37 -0.43
N CYS A 244 -1.89 7.19 -0.25
CA CYS A 244 -3.29 7.09 0.20
C CYS A 244 -3.38 7.44 1.68
N VAL A 245 -4.38 8.22 2.06
CA VAL A 245 -4.74 8.51 3.45
C VAL A 245 -6.16 7.96 3.65
N ILE A 246 -6.21 6.68 4.01
CA ILE A 246 -7.39 5.83 3.86
C ILE A 246 -8.62 6.39 4.59
N ALA A 247 -8.53 6.72 5.86
CA ALA A 247 -9.68 7.20 6.64
C ALA A 247 -10.17 8.60 6.24
N GLN A 248 -9.38 9.33 5.44
CA GLN A 248 -9.75 10.65 4.91
C GLN A 248 -10.23 10.58 3.47
N SER A 249 -10.19 9.40 2.84
CA SER A 249 -10.48 9.22 1.40
C SER A 249 -9.72 10.24 0.55
N THR A 250 -8.41 10.40 0.81
CA THR A 250 -7.57 11.35 0.08
C THR A 250 -6.30 10.69 -0.46
N ILE A 251 -5.80 11.26 -1.55
CA ILE A 251 -4.43 11.04 -2.03
C ILE A 251 -3.66 12.32 -1.83
N VAL A 252 -2.49 12.22 -1.22
CA VAL A 252 -1.57 13.35 -1.05
C VAL A 252 -0.25 13.07 -1.78
N SER A 253 0.44 14.14 -2.19
CA SER A 253 1.83 14.12 -2.65
C SER A 253 2.70 14.84 -1.63
N VAL A 254 3.82 14.21 -1.25
CA VAL A 254 4.79 14.75 -0.30
C VAL A 254 6.12 14.98 -1.01
N SER A 255 6.55 16.22 -1.10
CA SER A 255 7.80 16.56 -1.77
C SER A 255 9.04 16.03 -1.02
N PRO A 256 10.22 15.98 -1.67
CA PRO A 256 11.47 15.63 -0.99
C PRO A 256 11.82 16.52 0.21
N SER A 257 11.27 17.73 0.27
CA SER A 257 11.42 18.67 1.42
C SER A 257 10.34 18.51 2.48
N GLY A 258 9.37 17.58 2.32
CA GLY A 258 8.31 17.32 3.28
C GLY A 258 7.04 18.17 3.09
N ALA A 259 6.92 18.97 2.04
CA ALA A 259 5.70 19.72 1.76
C ALA A 259 4.59 18.77 1.28
N ILE A 260 3.42 18.86 1.92
CA ILE A 260 2.27 17.99 1.64
C ILE A 260 1.27 18.76 0.78
N THR A 261 0.80 18.14 -0.30
CA THR A 261 -0.23 18.67 -1.20
C THR A 261 -1.31 17.62 -1.40
N THR A 262 -2.58 17.97 -1.22
CA THR A 262 -3.71 17.09 -1.53
C THR A 262 -3.90 17.05 -3.05
N ILE A 263 -4.02 15.84 -3.60
CA ILE A 263 -4.15 15.59 -5.03
C ILE A 263 -5.60 15.21 -5.39
N ALA A 264 -6.20 14.31 -4.64
CA ALA A 264 -7.56 13.84 -4.85
C ALA A 264 -8.26 13.58 -3.51
N THR A 265 -9.58 13.60 -3.53
CA THR A 265 -10.44 13.50 -2.35
C THR A 265 -11.64 12.59 -2.63
N ALA A 266 -12.52 12.41 -1.64
CA ALA A 266 -13.81 11.72 -1.83
C ALA A 266 -14.67 12.36 -2.94
N ALA A 267 -14.57 13.67 -3.16
CA ALA A 267 -15.29 14.37 -4.25
C ALA A 267 -14.81 13.92 -5.65
N ASP A 268 -13.61 13.37 -5.74
CA ASP A 268 -13.02 12.85 -6.98
C ASP A 268 -13.28 11.34 -7.17
N GLY A 269 -14.08 10.71 -6.29
CA GLY A 269 -14.45 9.29 -6.37
C GLY A 269 -13.67 8.36 -5.45
N LEU A 270 -12.86 8.88 -4.51
CA LEU A 270 -12.17 8.06 -3.53
C LEU A 270 -13.12 7.63 -2.40
N ASP A 271 -13.01 6.36 -2.00
CA ASP A 271 -13.77 5.78 -0.90
C ASP A 271 -12.86 4.84 -0.09
N TRP A 272 -12.28 5.37 0.99
CA TRP A 272 -11.28 4.64 1.78
C TRP A 272 -10.19 4.01 0.89
N ALA A 273 -9.62 4.84 0.00
CA ALA A 273 -8.56 4.42 -0.88
C ALA A 273 -7.35 3.95 -0.07
N SER A 274 -6.97 2.67 -0.22
CA SER A 274 -5.93 2.02 0.58
C SER A 274 -4.58 1.97 -0.14
N SER A 275 -4.56 1.76 -1.45
CA SER A 275 -3.32 1.56 -2.19
C SER A 275 -3.33 2.24 -3.54
N LEU A 276 -2.12 2.57 -4.04
CA LEU A 276 -1.92 3.22 -5.32
C LEU A 276 -0.64 2.72 -6.01
N ALA A 277 -0.67 2.67 -7.34
CA ALA A 277 0.49 2.30 -8.14
C ALA A 277 0.50 3.06 -9.47
N PHE A 278 1.65 3.62 -9.83
CA PHE A 278 1.80 4.21 -11.15
C PHE A 278 1.80 3.14 -12.25
N GLY A 279 1.09 3.44 -13.32
CA GLY A 279 1.05 2.67 -14.53
C GLY A 279 1.90 3.26 -15.65
N LYS A 280 1.41 3.15 -16.90
CA LYS A 280 2.05 3.77 -18.05
C LYS A 280 1.75 5.27 -18.09
N ASN A 281 2.69 6.03 -18.67
CA ASN A 281 2.54 7.47 -18.80
C ASN A 281 2.25 8.14 -17.45
N THR A 282 1.11 8.80 -17.33
CA THR A 282 0.64 9.50 -16.13
C THR A 282 -0.48 8.74 -15.41
N ASP A 283 -0.73 7.49 -15.79
CA ASP A 283 -1.75 6.64 -15.17
C ASP A 283 -1.41 6.38 -13.70
N LEU A 284 -2.36 6.60 -12.81
CA LEU A 284 -2.31 6.23 -11.41
C LEU A 284 -3.48 5.29 -11.11
N TRP A 285 -3.16 4.05 -10.83
CA TRP A 285 -4.12 3.03 -10.40
C TRP A 285 -4.31 3.10 -8.90
N VAL A 286 -5.56 3.07 -8.46
CA VAL A 286 -5.94 3.19 -7.04
C VAL A 286 -6.99 2.14 -6.73
N VAL A 287 -6.99 1.61 -5.53
CA VAL A 287 -8.07 0.75 -5.04
C VAL A 287 -8.82 1.42 -3.91
N ASN A 288 -10.15 1.48 -4.05
CA ASN A 288 -11.08 1.83 -2.98
C ASN A 288 -11.36 0.57 -2.16
N PHE A 289 -10.85 0.51 -0.94
CA PHE A 289 -11.17 -0.57 0.00
C PHE A 289 -12.59 -0.45 0.54
N ALA A 290 -13.11 0.77 0.63
CA ALA A 290 -14.50 1.12 0.95
C ALA A 290 -15.05 0.47 2.23
N ILE A 291 -14.21 0.32 3.26
CA ILE A 291 -14.60 -0.26 4.57
C ILE A 291 -15.14 0.78 5.55
N GLY A 292 -15.21 2.04 5.13
CA GLY A 292 -15.68 3.16 5.92
C GLY A 292 -17.20 3.22 6.10
N PRO A 293 -17.70 4.36 6.60
CA PRO A 293 -19.14 4.61 6.67
C PRO A 293 -19.80 4.49 5.29
N PRO A 294 -21.02 3.97 5.21
CA PRO A 294 -21.74 3.86 3.94
C PRO A 294 -22.03 5.22 3.32
N GLY A 295 -22.06 5.27 1.99
CA GLY A 295 -22.41 6.49 1.23
C GLY A 295 -21.37 6.94 0.21
N GLY A 296 -20.20 6.28 0.18
CA GLY A 296 -19.22 6.45 -0.88
C GLY A 296 -19.54 5.62 -2.14
N PRO A 297 -18.72 5.74 -3.20
CA PRO A 297 -18.88 5.00 -4.46
C PRO A 297 -18.71 3.49 -4.33
N GLY A 298 -18.11 3.00 -3.23
CA GLY A 298 -17.91 1.57 -2.99
C GLY A 298 -16.55 1.03 -3.42
N PRO A 299 -16.33 -0.31 -3.20
CA PRO A 299 -15.06 -0.95 -3.52
C PRO A 299 -14.85 -1.02 -5.03
N ALA A 300 -13.68 -0.59 -5.48
CA ALA A 300 -13.38 -0.48 -6.91
C ALA A 300 -11.88 -0.46 -7.19
N VAL A 301 -11.52 -0.77 -8.44
CA VAL A 301 -10.22 -0.40 -9.02
C VAL A 301 -10.43 0.84 -9.89
N LEU A 302 -9.71 1.90 -9.58
CA LEU A 302 -9.82 3.21 -10.20
C LEU A 302 -8.59 3.53 -11.05
N LEU A 303 -8.80 4.37 -12.06
CA LEU A 303 -7.74 4.98 -12.86
C LEU A 303 -7.88 6.50 -12.79
N LEU A 304 -6.79 7.18 -12.41
CA LEU A 304 -6.65 8.62 -12.38
C LEU A 304 -5.51 9.04 -13.31
N ASP A 305 -5.59 10.25 -13.86
CA ASP A 305 -4.43 10.91 -14.49
C ASP A 305 -3.67 11.71 -13.43
N ALA A 306 -2.47 11.27 -13.09
CA ALA A 306 -1.64 11.93 -12.09
C ALA A 306 -0.95 13.21 -12.63
N GLY A 307 -0.98 13.46 -13.93
CA GLY A 307 -0.25 14.57 -14.58
C GLY A 307 1.28 14.42 -14.50
N VAL A 308 1.79 13.35 -13.89
CA VAL A 308 3.22 13.04 -13.73
C VAL A 308 3.43 11.55 -13.88
N LYS A 309 4.60 11.15 -14.36
CA LYS A 309 4.97 9.72 -14.46
C LYS A 309 5.41 9.17 -13.11
N GLY A 310 5.11 7.90 -12.86
CA GLY A 310 5.70 7.16 -11.77
C GLY A 310 7.17 6.86 -11.95
N GLN A 311 7.84 6.59 -10.84
CA GLN A 311 9.20 6.04 -10.90
C GLN A 311 9.17 4.69 -11.63
N PRO A 312 10.13 4.41 -12.53
CA PRO A 312 10.25 3.09 -13.15
C PRO A 312 10.40 1.97 -12.10
N LEU A 313 9.85 0.82 -12.40
CA LEU A 313 10.05 -0.37 -11.57
C LEU A 313 11.55 -0.71 -11.49
N PRO A 314 12.04 -1.10 -10.32
CA PRO A 314 13.44 -1.43 -10.09
C PRO A 314 13.90 -2.68 -10.85
#